data_47069f540425eee5be2cdc3ba0d69648
#
_entry.id   47069f540425eee5be2cdc3ba0d69648
#
_cell.length_a   1.000
_cell.length_b   1.000
_cell.length_c   1.000
_cell.angle_alpha   90.00
_cell.angle_beta   90.00
_cell.angle_gamma   90.00
#
_symmetry.space_group_name_H-M   'P 1'
#
loop_
_entity.id
_entity.type
_entity.pdbx_description
1 polymer ?
#
loop_
_entity_poly.entity_id
_entity_poly.type
_entity_poly.pdbx_seq_one_letter_code
_entity_poly.pdbx_strand_id
1 'polypeptide(L)'
;VGKYGVQVQALLKKAAALDIAVICPLHGPVLTSDLSHYVNLYQLWSTYTPEKKAVVIAYASVYGNTKEAALMMAEELRKNGQEVIVHDLARCDMAQAVADAFCCSSLVLASITYNADCYPCMKTFINQLIEHNYQKRTVGFIENGSWAPMAAKVMQKMLEGCKNLTMAEPVVTVRGAVTKQAKPQIKEQMSALAAELE
;
A
#
# COMPACT_ATOMS: atom_id res chain seq x y z
N VAL A 1 -14.92 5.00 4.33
CA VAL A 1 -15.31 5.69 3.08
C VAL A 1 -15.24 4.73 1.90
N GLY A 2 -14.08 4.10 1.63
CA GLY A 2 -13.91 3.10 0.57
C GLY A 2 -14.57 3.51 -0.75
N LYS A 3 -15.37 2.64 -1.36
CA LYS A 3 -16.04 2.88 -2.64
C LYS A 3 -17.12 3.98 -2.65
N TYR A 4 -17.43 4.57 -1.50
CA TYR A 4 -18.50 5.57 -1.35
C TYR A 4 -17.99 7.02 -1.37
N GLY A 5 -16.84 7.29 -1.94
CA GLY A 5 -16.24 8.63 -1.98
C GLY A 5 -17.16 9.71 -2.54
N VAL A 6 -17.86 9.44 -3.66
CA VAL A 6 -18.79 10.38 -4.29
C VAL A 6 -19.95 10.75 -3.36
N GLN A 7 -20.51 9.76 -2.66
CA GLN A 7 -21.63 9.99 -1.73
C GLN A 7 -21.16 10.80 -0.52
N VAL A 8 -19.97 10.54 -0.01
CA VAL A 8 -19.38 11.31 1.10
C VAL A 8 -19.12 12.77 0.67
N GLN A 9 -18.57 12.99 -0.54
CA GLN A 9 -18.39 14.35 -1.08
C GLN A 9 -19.72 15.12 -1.18
N ALA A 10 -20.79 14.46 -1.65
CA ALA A 10 -22.13 15.06 -1.69
C ALA A 10 -22.67 15.40 -0.29
N LEU A 11 -22.40 14.53 0.71
CA LEU A 11 -22.75 14.79 2.11
C LEU A 11 -21.97 15.99 2.66
N LEU A 12 -20.65 16.03 2.50
CA LEU A 12 -19.80 17.12 2.98
C LEU A 12 -20.20 18.46 2.39
N LYS A 13 -20.55 18.49 1.10
CA LYS A 13 -21.07 19.71 0.44
C LYS A 13 -22.37 20.22 1.09
N LYS A 14 -23.28 19.33 1.47
CA LYS A 14 -24.51 19.70 2.19
C LYS A 14 -24.22 20.15 3.62
N ALA A 15 -23.33 19.46 4.30
CA ALA A 15 -22.95 19.74 5.68
C ALA A 15 -22.22 21.09 5.82
N ALA A 16 -21.48 21.52 4.80
CA ALA A 16 -20.74 22.80 4.82
C ALA A 16 -21.61 24.05 5.00
N ALA A 17 -22.92 23.93 4.74
CA ALA A 17 -23.89 25.04 4.95
C ALA A 17 -24.49 25.07 6.36
N LEU A 18 -24.12 24.11 7.23
CA LEU A 18 -24.67 23.95 8.57
C LEU A 18 -23.65 24.37 9.64
N ASP A 19 -24.12 24.99 10.70
CA ASP A 19 -23.33 25.20 11.93
C ASP A 19 -23.41 23.92 12.80
N ILE A 20 -22.41 23.07 12.67
CA ILE A 20 -22.39 21.75 13.29
C ILE A 20 -21.67 21.82 14.62
N ALA A 21 -22.39 21.67 15.73
CA ALA A 21 -21.83 21.62 17.07
C ALA A 21 -21.45 20.19 17.53
N VAL A 22 -22.12 19.16 16.99
CA VAL A 22 -21.92 17.76 17.39
C VAL A 22 -22.11 16.85 16.17
N ILE A 23 -21.26 15.82 16.05
CA ILE A 23 -21.42 14.75 15.06
C ILE A 23 -21.75 13.44 15.78
N CYS A 24 -22.91 12.86 15.49
CA CYS A 24 -23.35 11.59 16.04
C CYS A 24 -23.31 10.51 14.94
N PRO A 25 -22.20 9.79 14.77
CA PRO A 25 -22.11 8.75 13.75
C PRO A 25 -22.96 7.54 14.13
N LEU A 26 -23.49 6.81 13.13
CA LEU A 26 -24.18 5.54 13.37
C LEU A 26 -23.23 4.47 13.95
N HIS A 27 -21.95 4.55 13.62
CA HIS A 27 -20.89 3.68 14.13
C HIS A 27 -19.72 4.54 14.61
N GLY A 28 -19.36 4.40 15.87
CA GLY A 28 -18.26 5.14 16.50
C GLY A 28 -18.71 6.08 17.61
N PRO A 29 -17.77 6.82 18.23
CA PRO A 29 -18.07 7.73 19.33
C PRO A 29 -18.78 8.99 18.85
N VAL A 30 -19.53 9.63 19.73
CA VAL A 30 -20.06 10.99 19.51
C VAL A 30 -18.89 11.98 19.56
N LEU A 31 -18.80 12.85 18.57
CA LEU A 31 -17.74 13.85 18.44
C LEU A 31 -18.29 15.22 18.82
N THR A 32 -17.72 15.82 19.88
CA THR A 32 -18.14 17.10 20.45
C THR A 32 -17.06 18.19 20.39
N SER A 33 -15.86 17.81 19.92
CA SER A 33 -14.73 18.72 19.80
C SER A 33 -13.90 18.37 18.56
N ASP A 34 -13.11 19.33 18.09
CA ASP A 34 -12.22 19.18 16.92
C ASP A 34 -12.91 18.61 15.66
N LEU A 35 -14.16 19.03 15.44
CA LEU A 35 -14.98 18.52 14.33
C LEU A 35 -14.37 18.79 12.97
N SER A 36 -13.64 19.89 12.82
CA SER A 36 -12.90 20.23 11.59
C SER A 36 -11.86 19.19 11.21
N HIS A 37 -11.18 18.58 12.18
CA HIS A 37 -10.24 17.49 11.93
C HIS A 37 -10.93 16.30 11.25
N TYR A 38 -12.05 15.86 11.79
CA TYR A 38 -12.80 14.71 11.24
C TYR A 38 -13.39 15.04 9.85
N VAL A 39 -13.90 16.24 9.67
CA VAL A 39 -14.40 16.69 8.35
C VAL A 39 -13.27 16.70 7.32
N ASN A 40 -12.08 17.17 7.68
CA ASN A 40 -10.90 17.14 6.81
C ASN A 40 -10.45 15.72 6.46
N LEU A 41 -10.45 14.79 7.44
CA LEU A 41 -10.16 13.38 7.17
C LEU A 41 -11.16 12.77 6.19
N TYR A 42 -12.46 13.02 6.38
CA TYR A 42 -13.49 12.56 5.43
C TYR A 42 -13.31 13.16 4.04
N GLN A 43 -12.84 14.41 3.95
CA GLN A 43 -12.50 15.06 2.67
C GLN A 43 -11.35 14.32 1.98
N LEU A 44 -10.25 14.04 2.70
CA LEU A 44 -9.09 13.29 2.18
C LEU A 44 -9.50 11.88 1.74
N TRP A 45 -10.17 11.13 2.59
CA TRP A 45 -10.57 9.76 2.31
C TRP A 45 -11.55 9.64 1.14
N SER A 46 -12.49 10.57 1.00
CA SER A 46 -13.50 10.55 -0.06
C SER A 46 -12.97 11.03 -1.42
N THR A 47 -11.87 11.77 -1.42
CA THR A 47 -11.13 12.15 -2.64
C THR A 47 -9.98 11.19 -2.94
N TYR A 48 -9.75 10.18 -2.10
CA TYR A 48 -8.63 9.23 -2.18
C TYR A 48 -7.26 9.91 -2.13
N THR A 49 -7.17 11.05 -1.46
CA THR A 49 -5.92 11.75 -1.20
C THR A 49 -5.19 11.08 -0.04
N PRO A 50 -3.89 10.77 -0.14
CA PRO A 50 -3.13 10.22 0.98
C PRO A 50 -3.07 11.23 2.13
N GLU A 51 -3.09 10.72 3.36
CA GLU A 51 -2.92 11.52 4.57
C GLU A 51 -1.45 11.85 4.82
N LYS A 52 -0.56 10.93 4.40
CA LYS A 52 0.88 11.01 4.64
C LYS A 52 1.68 10.76 3.37
N LYS A 53 2.78 11.49 3.21
CA LYS A 53 3.85 11.14 2.28
C LYS A 53 4.75 10.09 2.94
N ALA A 54 4.33 8.83 2.86
CA ALA A 54 4.99 7.68 3.46
C ALA A 54 4.84 6.46 2.55
N VAL A 55 5.63 5.42 2.80
CA VAL A 55 5.62 4.17 2.03
C VAL A 55 5.18 3.01 2.91
N VAL A 56 4.19 2.24 2.47
CA VAL A 56 3.86 0.95 3.07
C VAL A 56 4.57 -0.15 2.29
N ILE A 57 5.23 -1.07 2.99
CA ILE A 57 5.76 -2.31 2.40
C ILE A 57 4.93 -3.47 2.94
N ALA A 58 4.14 -4.10 2.08
CA ALA A 58 3.37 -5.30 2.40
C ALA A 58 4.05 -6.51 1.76
N TYR A 59 4.46 -7.48 2.60
CA TYR A 59 5.18 -8.65 2.07
C TYR A 59 4.55 -9.98 2.48
N ALA A 60 4.74 -10.99 1.61
CA ALA A 60 4.44 -12.39 1.85
C ALA A 60 5.71 -13.23 1.68
N SER A 61 6.14 -13.90 2.74
CA SER A 61 7.38 -14.69 2.75
C SER A 61 7.19 -16.03 3.47
N VAL A 62 7.64 -17.12 2.85
CA VAL A 62 7.58 -18.46 3.46
C VAL A 62 8.87 -18.79 4.22
N TYR A 63 10.03 -18.70 3.55
CA TYR A 63 11.32 -19.08 4.10
C TYR A 63 12.21 -17.90 4.54
N GLY A 64 11.64 -16.68 4.55
CA GLY A 64 12.37 -15.48 5.00
C GLY A 64 13.08 -14.69 3.89
N ASN A 65 13.31 -15.24 2.71
CA ASN A 65 14.07 -14.56 1.65
C ASN A 65 13.36 -13.31 1.10
N THR A 66 12.04 -13.39 0.88
CA THR A 66 11.25 -12.22 0.47
C THR A 66 11.14 -11.19 1.59
N LYS A 67 11.06 -11.65 2.86
CA LYS A 67 11.14 -10.78 4.04
C LYS A 67 12.47 -10.01 4.05
N GLU A 68 13.60 -10.69 3.84
CA GLU A 68 14.92 -10.04 3.77
C GLU A 68 14.94 -8.94 2.71
N ALA A 69 14.45 -9.22 1.51
CA ALA A 69 14.35 -8.22 0.43
C ALA A 69 13.43 -7.05 0.81
N ALA A 70 12.27 -7.31 1.42
CA ALA A 70 11.35 -6.27 1.88
C ALA A 70 11.99 -5.38 2.95
N LEU A 71 12.73 -5.95 3.90
CA LEU A 71 13.44 -5.19 4.92
C LEU A 71 14.61 -4.39 4.35
N MET A 72 15.34 -4.93 3.37
CA MET A 72 16.37 -4.17 2.65
C MET A 72 15.78 -2.96 1.91
N MET A 73 14.62 -3.11 1.28
CA MET A 73 13.90 -1.99 0.65
C MET A 73 13.47 -0.94 1.70
N ALA A 74 12.98 -1.39 2.86
CA ALA A 74 12.63 -0.49 3.95
C ALA A 74 13.84 0.32 4.47
N GLU A 75 15.01 -0.32 4.56
CA GLU A 75 16.26 0.38 4.93
C GLU A 75 16.67 1.41 3.87
N GLU A 76 16.54 1.08 2.59
CA GLU A 76 16.88 1.99 1.50
C GLU A 76 15.99 3.24 1.50
N LEU A 77 14.67 3.05 1.62
CA LEU A 77 13.71 4.16 1.72
C LEU A 77 13.96 5.04 2.95
N ARG A 78 14.26 4.44 4.10
CA ARG A 78 14.58 5.20 5.33
C ARG A 78 15.87 6.01 5.22
N LYS A 79 16.88 5.50 4.50
CA LYS A 79 18.12 6.27 4.20
C LYS A 79 17.83 7.52 3.37
N ASN A 80 16.82 7.44 2.49
CA ASN A 80 16.34 8.58 1.71
C ASN A 80 15.40 9.51 2.52
N GLY A 81 15.25 9.28 3.83
CA GLY A 81 14.44 10.12 4.72
C GLY A 81 12.96 9.83 4.70
N GLN A 82 12.52 8.72 4.08
CA GLN A 82 11.10 8.38 3.99
C GLN A 82 10.59 7.67 5.26
N GLU A 83 9.36 7.97 5.66
CA GLU A 83 8.63 7.18 6.66
C GLU A 83 8.19 5.86 6.03
N VAL A 84 8.48 4.72 6.70
CA VAL A 84 8.18 3.39 6.16
C VAL A 84 7.47 2.53 7.19
N ILE A 85 6.29 2.03 6.82
CA ILE A 85 5.51 1.04 7.57
C ILE A 85 5.69 -0.32 6.88
N VAL A 86 5.93 -1.38 7.66
CA VAL A 86 6.18 -2.73 7.10
C VAL A 86 5.19 -3.73 7.68
N HIS A 87 4.49 -4.45 6.81
CA HIS A 87 3.54 -5.49 7.17
C HIS A 87 3.94 -6.88 6.66
N ASP A 88 4.05 -7.85 7.57
CA ASP A 88 4.06 -9.28 7.23
C ASP A 88 2.61 -9.75 7.07
N LEU A 89 2.13 -9.87 5.84
CA LEU A 89 0.73 -10.21 5.54
C LEU A 89 0.29 -11.60 6.05
N ALA A 90 1.23 -12.46 6.40
CA ALA A 90 0.92 -13.74 7.01
C ALA A 90 0.70 -13.65 8.53
N ARG A 91 1.03 -12.51 9.17
CA ARG A 91 1.05 -12.37 10.62
C ARG A 91 0.45 -11.06 11.15
N CYS A 92 0.27 -10.06 10.29
CA CYS A 92 -0.28 -8.76 10.70
C CYS A 92 -1.81 -8.79 10.77
N ASP A 93 -2.39 -7.77 11.38
CA ASP A 93 -3.79 -7.44 11.17
C ASP A 93 -3.98 -6.93 9.72
N MET A 94 -4.70 -7.69 8.92
CA MET A 94 -4.95 -7.38 7.51
C MET A 94 -5.73 -6.07 7.35
N ALA A 95 -6.68 -5.78 8.25
CA ALA A 95 -7.46 -4.55 8.20
C ALA A 95 -6.57 -3.32 8.44
N GLN A 96 -5.61 -3.42 9.37
CA GLN A 96 -4.63 -2.36 9.61
C GLN A 96 -3.70 -2.16 8.39
N ALA A 97 -3.24 -3.24 7.77
CA ALA A 97 -2.40 -3.14 6.57
C ALA A 97 -3.14 -2.44 5.41
N VAL A 98 -4.42 -2.73 5.23
CA VAL A 98 -5.27 -2.04 4.25
C VAL A 98 -5.44 -0.56 4.60
N ALA A 99 -5.72 -0.25 5.87
CA ALA A 99 -5.88 1.14 6.31
C ALA A 99 -4.58 1.95 6.07
N ASP A 100 -3.42 1.40 6.40
CA ASP A 100 -2.13 2.06 6.17
C ASP A 100 -1.84 2.27 4.68
N ALA A 101 -2.21 1.32 3.81
CA ALA A 101 -2.08 1.47 2.36
C ALA A 101 -2.94 2.64 1.82
N PHE A 102 -4.12 2.89 2.41
CA PHE A 102 -4.93 4.05 2.06
C PHE A 102 -4.41 5.36 2.67
N CYS A 103 -3.81 5.30 3.86
CA CYS A 103 -3.24 6.46 4.55
C CYS A 103 -2.00 7.02 3.82
N CYS A 104 -1.14 6.13 3.30
CA CYS A 104 0.15 6.49 2.72
C CYS A 104 0.08 6.75 1.21
N SER A 105 1.04 7.55 0.70
CA SER A 105 1.14 7.91 -0.73
C SER A 105 1.64 6.77 -1.61
N SER A 106 2.45 5.86 -1.06
CA SER A 106 3.14 4.83 -1.83
C SER A 106 3.04 3.46 -1.16
N LEU A 107 3.03 2.41 -1.99
CA LEU A 107 2.92 1.02 -1.58
C LEU A 107 3.95 0.17 -2.30
N VAL A 108 4.66 -0.69 -1.58
CA VAL A 108 5.51 -1.75 -2.16
C VAL A 108 4.89 -3.10 -1.84
N LEU A 109 4.62 -3.88 -2.88
CA LEU A 109 4.13 -5.25 -2.79
C LEU A 109 5.26 -6.23 -3.01
N ALA A 110 5.58 -7.04 -1.99
CA ALA A 110 6.67 -8.01 -2.06
C ALA A 110 6.14 -9.44 -1.87
N SER A 111 6.19 -10.27 -2.91
CA SER A 111 5.65 -11.63 -2.87
C SER A 111 6.58 -12.66 -3.48
N ILE A 112 6.51 -13.88 -2.95
CA ILE A 112 7.04 -15.06 -3.63
C ILE A 112 6.11 -15.45 -4.78
N THR A 113 6.70 -16.07 -5.80
CA THR A 113 5.95 -16.81 -6.83
C THR A 113 5.55 -18.17 -6.26
N TYR A 114 4.26 -18.43 -6.23
CA TYR A 114 3.65 -19.66 -5.72
C TYR A 114 2.63 -20.20 -6.74
N ASN A 115 2.85 -21.40 -7.27
CA ASN A 115 2.01 -21.99 -8.33
C ASN A 115 1.79 -21.07 -9.55
N ALA A 116 2.86 -20.46 -10.06
CA ALA A 116 2.84 -19.45 -11.12
C ALA A 116 1.94 -18.21 -10.81
N ASP A 117 1.74 -17.91 -9.53
CA ASP A 117 0.88 -16.86 -9.01
C ASP A 117 1.60 -16.13 -7.87
N CYS A 118 1.03 -15.08 -7.28
CA CYS A 118 1.51 -14.53 -6.02
C CYS A 118 0.95 -15.31 -4.81
N TYR A 119 1.57 -15.15 -3.66
CA TYR A 119 1.19 -15.92 -2.46
C TYR A 119 -0.22 -15.57 -1.97
N PRO A 120 -1.01 -16.53 -1.42
CA PRO A 120 -2.43 -16.34 -1.11
C PRO A 120 -2.78 -15.12 -0.24
N CYS A 121 -2.02 -14.84 0.83
CA CYS A 121 -2.30 -13.66 1.66
C CYS A 121 -2.05 -12.32 0.92
N MET A 122 -1.13 -12.30 -0.05
CA MET A 122 -0.93 -11.15 -0.93
C MET A 122 -2.15 -10.93 -1.84
N LYS A 123 -2.71 -12.00 -2.41
CA LYS A 123 -3.95 -11.91 -3.20
C LYS A 123 -5.12 -11.38 -2.37
N THR A 124 -5.26 -11.88 -1.15
CA THR A 124 -6.29 -11.40 -0.22
C THR A 124 -6.13 -9.91 0.05
N PHE A 125 -4.91 -9.44 0.32
CA PHE A 125 -4.62 -8.04 0.55
C PHE A 125 -4.98 -7.17 -0.67
N ILE A 126 -4.51 -7.56 -1.87
CA ILE A 126 -4.79 -6.82 -3.11
C ILE A 126 -6.29 -6.79 -3.40
N ASN A 127 -7.02 -7.90 -3.21
CA ASN A 127 -8.47 -7.93 -3.40
C ASN A 127 -9.20 -6.96 -2.46
N GLN A 128 -8.79 -6.87 -1.19
CA GLN A 128 -9.36 -5.89 -0.26
C GLN A 128 -9.08 -4.45 -0.70
N LEU A 129 -7.89 -4.16 -1.23
CA LEU A 129 -7.60 -2.83 -1.80
C LEU A 129 -8.55 -2.52 -2.96
N ILE A 130 -8.75 -3.46 -3.89
CA ILE A 130 -9.64 -3.30 -5.05
C ILE A 130 -11.09 -3.11 -4.63
N GLU A 131 -11.58 -3.92 -3.70
CA GLU A 131 -12.96 -3.85 -3.16
C GLU A 131 -13.27 -2.50 -2.52
N HIS A 132 -12.26 -1.83 -1.95
CA HIS A 132 -12.37 -0.50 -1.35
C HIS A 132 -12.01 0.64 -2.32
N ASN A 133 -11.85 0.34 -3.64
CA ASN A 133 -11.59 1.32 -4.69
C ASN A 133 -10.24 2.04 -4.52
N TYR A 134 -9.18 1.28 -4.21
CA TYR A 134 -7.81 1.79 -4.07
C TYR A 134 -7.35 2.51 -5.34
N GLN A 135 -6.83 3.73 -5.18
CA GLN A 135 -6.47 4.58 -6.31
C GLN A 135 -5.55 5.72 -5.91
N LYS A 136 -5.01 6.45 -6.90
CA LYS A 136 -4.17 7.64 -6.73
C LYS A 136 -2.94 7.38 -5.85
N ARG A 137 -2.26 6.27 -6.09
CA ARG A 137 -1.05 5.87 -5.35
C ARG A 137 0.05 5.42 -6.31
N THR A 138 1.29 5.51 -5.84
CA THR A 138 2.43 4.88 -6.52
C THR A 138 2.64 3.49 -5.94
N VAL A 139 2.79 2.47 -6.80
CA VAL A 139 2.94 1.08 -6.37
C VAL A 139 4.19 0.47 -6.98
N GLY A 140 5.13 0.06 -6.12
CA GLY A 140 6.33 -0.67 -6.49
C GLY A 140 6.22 -2.17 -6.23
N PHE A 141 7.06 -2.98 -6.86
CA PHE A 141 6.98 -4.43 -6.81
C PHE A 141 8.33 -5.09 -6.53
N ILE A 142 8.30 -6.05 -5.62
CA ILE A 142 9.40 -6.98 -5.35
C ILE A 142 8.86 -8.39 -5.57
N GLU A 143 9.48 -9.14 -6.45
CA GLU A 143 9.13 -10.54 -6.65
C GLU A 143 10.27 -11.48 -6.26
N ASN A 144 9.93 -12.67 -5.84
CA ASN A 144 10.88 -13.73 -5.59
C ASN A 144 10.44 -15.04 -6.25
N GLY A 145 11.35 -15.69 -6.94
CA GLY A 145 11.12 -17.00 -7.57
C GLY A 145 12.40 -17.58 -8.14
N SER A 146 12.62 -18.90 -7.96
CA SER A 146 13.88 -19.54 -8.34
C SER A 146 14.06 -19.64 -9.85
N TRP A 147 13.04 -20.13 -10.58
CA TRP A 147 13.12 -20.39 -12.03
C TRP A 147 12.42 -19.35 -12.89
N ALA A 148 11.14 -19.09 -12.57
CA ALA A 148 10.29 -18.18 -13.32
C ALA A 148 9.56 -17.26 -12.35
N PRO A 149 10.18 -16.15 -11.90
CA PRO A 149 9.48 -15.17 -11.09
C PRO A 149 8.28 -14.62 -11.87
N MET A 150 7.10 -14.67 -11.27
CA MET A 150 5.82 -14.26 -11.89
C MET A 150 4.97 -13.39 -10.96
N ALA A 151 5.35 -13.30 -9.69
CA ALA A 151 4.52 -12.64 -8.68
C ALA A 151 4.26 -11.16 -9.02
N ALA A 152 5.26 -10.43 -9.50
CA ALA A 152 5.09 -9.02 -9.88
C ALA A 152 4.08 -8.86 -11.00
N LYS A 153 4.21 -9.64 -12.08
CA LYS A 153 3.28 -9.62 -13.21
C LYS A 153 1.84 -9.92 -12.78
N VAL A 154 1.65 -10.87 -11.88
CA VAL A 154 0.33 -11.21 -11.34
C VAL A 154 -0.23 -10.06 -10.52
N MET A 155 0.57 -9.48 -9.60
CA MET A 155 0.15 -8.35 -8.76
C MET A 155 -0.19 -7.11 -9.61
N GLN A 156 0.62 -6.79 -10.62
CA GLN A 156 0.34 -5.71 -11.58
C GLN A 156 -0.97 -5.94 -12.30
N LYS A 157 -1.19 -7.15 -12.84
CA LYS A 157 -2.44 -7.52 -13.53
C LYS A 157 -3.67 -7.41 -12.63
N MET A 158 -3.57 -7.78 -11.37
CA MET A 158 -4.68 -7.61 -10.42
C MET A 158 -5.06 -6.14 -10.22
N LEU A 159 -4.08 -5.24 -10.27
CA LEU A 159 -4.28 -3.80 -10.06
C LEU A 159 -4.63 -3.01 -11.33
N GLU A 160 -4.61 -3.62 -12.53
CA GLU A 160 -4.92 -2.95 -13.81
C GLU A 160 -6.27 -2.22 -13.82
N GLY A 161 -7.26 -2.72 -13.06
CA GLY A 161 -8.58 -2.10 -12.93
C GLY A 161 -8.65 -0.90 -11.98
N CYS A 162 -7.60 -0.65 -11.20
CA CYS A 162 -7.54 0.46 -10.25
C CYS A 162 -7.22 1.77 -10.97
N LYS A 163 -7.95 2.84 -10.60
CA LYS A 163 -7.82 4.14 -11.28
C LYS A 163 -6.61 4.92 -10.78
N ASN A 164 -5.92 5.58 -11.71
CA ASN A 164 -4.86 6.55 -11.36
C ASN A 164 -3.78 5.96 -10.44
N LEU A 165 -3.41 4.68 -10.63
CA LEU A 165 -2.22 4.11 -10.03
C LEU A 165 -1.02 4.37 -10.94
N THR A 166 0.10 4.75 -10.36
CA THR A 166 1.41 4.77 -11.02
C THR A 166 2.14 3.50 -10.63
N MET A 167 2.49 2.67 -11.62
CA MET A 167 3.32 1.48 -11.38
C MET A 167 4.78 1.91 -11.47
N ALA A 168 5.47 1.88 -10.33
CA ALA A 168 6.88 2.29 -10.23
C ALA A 168 7.81 1.21 -10.82
N GLU A 169 8.86 1.64 -11.48
CA GLU A 169 9.90 0.80 -12.08
C GLU A 169 11.26 1.11 -11.43
N PRO A 170 12.19 0.17 -11.41
CA PRO A 170 12.07 -1.20 -11.91
C PRO A 170 11.36 -2.14 -10.93
N VAL A 171 10.86 -3.27 -11.42
CA VAL A 171 10.52 -4.40 -10.55
C VAL A 171 11.80 -4.99 -9.97
N VAL A 172 11.85 -5.13 -8.65
CA VAL A 172 12.97 -5.79 -7.97
C VAL A 172 12.79 -7.29 -8.03
N THR A 173 13.66 -8.00 -8.75
CA THR A 173 13.58 -9.46 -8.90
C THR A 173 14.64 -10.16 -8.05
N VAL A 174 14.19 -11.03 -7.12
CA VAL A 174 15.04 -11.88 -6.30
C VAL A 174 14.89 -13.33 -6.77
N ARG A 175 16.01 -14.02 -6.95
CA ARG A 175 16.02 -15.44 -7.36
C ARG A 175 16.40 -16.33 -6.18
N GLY A 176 15.43 -16.66 -5.34
CA GLY A 176 15.63 -17.41 -4.11
C GLY A 176 16.17 -16.53 -2.98
N ALA A 177 17.40 -16.75 -2.55
CA ALA A 177 18.03 -15.97 -1.49
C ALA A 177 18.75 -14.70 -2.00
N VAL A 178 18.90 -13.70 -1.15
CA VAL A 178 19.75 -12.52 -1.41
C VAL A 178 21.21 -12.92 -1.18
N THR A 179 21.82 -13.55 -2.19
CA THR A 179 23.23 -13.99 -2.11
C THR A 179 24.19 -12.82 -2.18
N LYS A 180 25.45 -13.02 -1.72
CA LYS A 180 26.52 -12.01 -1.82
C LYS A 180 26.73 -11.53 -3.26
N GLN A 181 26.59 -12.43 -4.25
CA GLN A 181 26.75 -12.12 -5.67
C GLN A 181 25.56 -11.33 -6.24
N ALA A 182 24.33 -11.65 -5.85
CA ALA A 182 23.12 -10.96 -6.33
C ALA A 182 22.87 -9.62 -5.62
N LYS A 183 23.39 -9.44 -4.42
CA LYS A 183 23.12 -8.29 -3.56
C LYS A 183 23.42 -6.93 -4.20
N PRO A 184 24.51 -6.71 -4.95
CA PRO A 184 24.78 -5.43 -5.61
C PRO A 184 23.68 -5.03 -6.62
N GLN A 185 23.29 -5.96 -7.50
CA GLN A 185 22.24 -5.74 -8.50
C GLN A 185 20.87 -5.50 -7.85
N ILE A 186 20.53 -6.27 -6.81
CA ILE A 186 19.27 -6.09 -6.07
C ILE A 186 19.24 -4.70 -5.41
N LYS A 187 20.36 -4.25 -4.83
CA LYS A 187 20.46 -2.91 -4.24
C LYS A 187 20.29 -1.80 -5.28
N GLU A 188 20.92 -1.93 -6.44
CA GLU A 188 20.77 -0.99 -7.55
C GLU A 188 19.30 -0.87 -7.97
N GLN A 189 18.60 -1.99 -8.16
CA GLN A 189 17.17 -2.00 -8.44
C GLN A 189 16.34 -1.36 -7.32
N MET A 190 16.69 -1.62 -6.04
CA MET A 190 15.99 -1.03 -4.90
C MET A 190 16.21 0.48 -4.82
N SER A 191 17.42 0.97 -5.07
CA SER A 191 17.69 2.41 -5.08
C SER A 191 16.96 3.11 -6.22
N ALA A 192 16.90 2.51 -7.41
CA ALA A 192 16.11 3.03 -8.53
C ALA A 192 14.61 3.04 -8.21
N LEU A 193 14.06 1.96 -7.66
CA LEU A 193 12.66 1.89 -7.24
C LEU A 193 12.36 2.91 -6.13
N ALA A 194 13.26 3.10 -5.17
CA ALA A 194 13.08 4.06 -4.08
C ALA A 194 12.92 5.50 -4.59
N ALA A 195 13.65 5.88 -5.65
CA ALA A 195 13.55 7.20 -6.27
C ALA A 195 12.17 7.44 -6.92
N GLU A 196 11.51 6.40 -7.44
CA GLU A 196 10.16 6.49 -8.01
C GLU A 196 9.04 6.58 -6.93
N LEU A 197 9.36 6.26 -5.68
CA LEU A 197 8.43 6.25 -4.55
C LEU A 197 8.50 7.53 -3.69
N GLU A 198 9.33 8.50 -4.08
CA GLU A 198 9.48 9.81 -3.40
C GLU A 198 8.23 10.76 -3.60
#